data_495410da2a675ad3eea4b78198394451
#
_entry.id   495410da2a675ad3eea4b78198394451
#
_cell.length_a   1.000
_cell.length_b   1.000
_cell.length_c   1.000
_cell.angle_alpha   90.00
_cell.angle_beta   90.00
_cell.angle_gamma   90.00
#
_symmetry.space_group_name_H-M   'P 1'
#
loop_
_entity.id
_entity.type
_entity.pdbx_description
1 polymer ?
#
loop_
_entity_poly.entity_id
_entity_poly.type
_entity_poly.pdbx_seq_one_letter_code
_entity_poly.pdbx_strand_id
1 'polypeptide(L)'
;ALTPYYYYTSSIYKGECTRSRVGLMTAKNSDTPLYLVKLNGEQVYELVKKYLTEADENFYVTTKYELPIASGMKIIVKNEENGFSLKDITINDKKIDTEKEYSILLTDTTKSILKKINPKCAIEQIGDTTLSSAWIAAMSNGQQPSAPEDYRG
;
A
#
# COMPACT_ATOMS: atom_id res chain seq x y z
N ALA A 1 2.80 3.02 -4.42
CA ALA A 1 2.19 3.20 -3.09
C ALA A 1 2.13 1.86 -2.37
N LEU A 2 2.18 1.90 -1.05
CA LEU A 2 2.06 0.74 -0.17
C LEU A 2 1.13 1.08 1.00
N THR A 3 0.03 0.34 1.15
CA THR A 3 -1.02 0.61 2.12
C THR A 3 -1.66 -0.69 2.64
N PRO A 4 -2.15 -0.74 3.89
CA PRO A 4 -2.87 -1.88 4.40
C PRO A 4 -4.18 -2.13 3.63
N TYR A 5 -4.52 -3.39 3.42
CA TYR A 5 -5.79 -3.78 2.78
C TYR A 5 -7.02 -3.25 3.54
N TYR A 6 -7.01 -3.29 4.87
CA TYR A 6 -8.15 -2.87 5.71
C TYR A 6 -8.49 -1.37 5.64
N TYR A 7 -7.68 -0.57 4.94
CA TYR A 7 -8.02 0.82 4.66
C TYR A 7 -9.13 0.97 3.63
N TYR A 8 -9.48 -0.10 2.93
CA TYR A 8 -10.56 -0.12 1.96
C TYR A 8 -11.75 -0.94 2.48
N THR A 9 -12.91 -0.30 2.56
CA THR A 9 -14.12 -0.90 3.16
C THR A 9 -15.14 -1.32 2.12
N SER A 10 -14.98 -0.90 0.87
CA SER A 10 -15.86 -1.30 -0.23
C SER A 10 -15.16 -1.23 -1.58
N SER A 11 -15.80 -1.81 -2.60
CA SER A 11 -15.31 -1.81 -3.97
C SER A 11 -15.98 -0.73 -4.80
N ILE A 12 -15.29 -0.25 -5.85
CA ILE A 12 -15.88 0.57 -6.89
C ILE A 12 -16.43 -0.37 -7.97
N TYR A 13 -17.73 -0.28 -8.23
CA TYR A 13 -18.37 -1.02 -9.30
C TYR A 13 -18.34 -0.20 -10.60
N LYS A 14 -18.43 -0.88 -11.73
CA LYS A 14 -18.55 -0.26 -13.06
C LYS A 14 -19.74 0.70 -13.08
N GLY A 15 -19.55 1.90 -13.62
CA GLY A 15 -20.58 2.91 -13.78
C GLY A 15 -20.17 4.25 -13.16
N GLU A 16 -21.17 5.11 -12.90
CA GLU A 16 -20.94 6.42 -12.31
C GLU A 16 -20.37 6.30 -10.88
N CYS A 17 -19.28 7.00 -10.61
CA CYS A 17 -18.63 7.04 -9.31
C CYS A 17 -18.77 8.43 -8.69
N THR A 18 -19.61 8.53 -7.67
CA THR A 18 -19.81 9.78 -6.92
C THR A 18 -18.74 9.96 -5.85
N ARG A 19 -18.53 11.23 -5.41
CA ARG A 19 -17.64 11.53 -4.27
C ARG A 19 -18.01 10.75 -3.01
N SER A 20 -19.31 10.60 -2.73
CA SER A 20 -19.80 9.83 -1.59
C SER A 20 -19.39 8.36 -1.68
N ARG A 21 -19.40 7.77 -2.86
CA ARG A 21 -18.99 6.40 -3.09
C ARG A 21 -17.48 6.19 -2.85
N VAL A 22 -16.66 7.14 -3.29
CA VAL A 22 -15.22 7.14 -2.99
C VAL A 22 -14.98 7.30 -1.48
N GLY A 23 -15.71 8.21 -0.83
CA GLY A 23 -15.64 8.39 0.61
C GLY A 23 -15.99 7.13 1.40
N LEU A 24 -16.99 6.36 0.95
CA LEU A 24 -17.36 5.09 1.58
C LEU A 24 -16.26 4.01 1.45
N MET A 25 -15.47 4.01 0.38
CA MET A 25 -14.34 3.09 0.22
C MET A 25 -13.32 3.23 1.35
N THR A 26 -13.06 4.46 1.76
CA THR A 26 -12.04 4.81 2.74
C THR A 26 -12.63 5.28 4.07
N ALA A 27 -13.93 5.02 4.32
CA ALA A 27 -14.71 5.65 5.39
C ALA A 27 -14.08 5.53 6.79
N LYS A 28 -13.40 4.42 7.07
CA LYS A 28 -12.72 4.22 8.37
C LYS A 28 -11.38 4.95 8.48
N ASN A 29 -10.82 5.38 7.35
CA ASN A 29 -9.46 5.93 7.25
C ASN A 29 -9.43 7.14 6.31
N SER A 30 -10.54 7.87 6.20
CA SER A 30 -10.68 9.02 5.30
C SER A 30 -9.63 10.10 5.54
N ASP A 31 -9.30 10.31 6.81
CA ASP A 31 -8.36 11.35 7.26
C ASP A 31 -6.92 10.84 7.43
N THR A 32 -6.64 9.62 6.96
CA THR A 32 -5.29 9.05 7.00
C THR A 32 -4.34 9.89 6.15
N PRO A 33 -3.33 10.53 6.75
CA PRO A 33 -2.36 11.32 6.01
C PRO A 33 -1.47 10.43 5.13
N LEU A 34 -0.98 11.03 4.04
CA LEU A 34 -0.06 10.39 3.13
C LEU A 34 1.36 10.90 3.33
N TYR A 35 2.31 10.01 3.21
CA TYR A 35 3.73 10.28 3.40
C TYR A 35 4.52 9.82 2.19
N LEU A 36 5.52 10.60 1.82
CA LEU A 36 6.49 10.27 0.78
C LEU A 36 7.82 9.93 1.43
N VAL A 37 8.45 8.88 0.93
CA VAL A 37 9.78 8.46 1.36
C VAL A 37 10.60 8.02 0.15
N LYS A 38 11.90 8.24 0.20
CA LYS A 38 12.87 7.72 -0.75
C LYS A 38 13.61 6.54 -0.12
N LEU A 39 13.54 5.40 -0.76
CA LEU A 39 14.13 4.14 -0.32
C LEU A 39 14.88 3.50 -1.49
N ASN A 40 16.05 2.91 -1.24
CA ASN A 40 16.63 2.02 -2.24
C ASN A 40 15.85 0.67 -2.28
N GLY A 41 16.09 -0.13 -3.30
CA GLY A 41 15.32 -1.36 -3.48
C GLY A 41 15.51 -2.37 -2.36
N GLU A 42 16.68 -2.42 -1.72
CA GLU A 42 16.91 -3.25 -0.54
C GLU A 42 16.01 -2.82 0.63
N GLN A 43 15.92 -1.52 0.89
CA GLN A 43 15.05 -0.97 1.94
C GLN A 43 13.56 -1.21 1.66
N VAL A 44 13.16 -1.14 0.38
CA VAL A 44 11.78 -1.50 -0.03
C VAL A 44 11.53 -2.97 0.25
N TYR A 45 12.49 -3.84 -0.08
CA TYR A 45 12.38 -5.27 0.17
C TYR A 45 12.22 -5.58 1.66
N GLU A 46 13.07 -4.99 2.51
CA GLU A 46 13.00 -5.15 3.96
C GLU A 46 11.71 -4.58 4.56
N LEU A 47 11.20 -3.45 4.04
CA LEU A 47 9.92 -2.88 4.46
C LEU A 47 8.77 -3.86 4.18
N VAL A 48 8.67 -4.39 2.97
CA VAL A 48 7.61 -5.34 2.60
C VAL A 48 7.74 -6.65 3.38
N LYS A 49 8.95 -7.16 3.52
CA LYS A 49 9.22 -8.37 4.33
C LYS A 49 8.78 -8.18 5.77
N LYS A 50 9.14 -7.05 6.40
CA LYS A 50 8.74 -6.74 7.77
C LYS A 50 7.23 -6.56 7.89
N TYR A 51 6.60 -5.94 6.89
CA TYR A 51 5.16 -5.81 6.84
C TYR A 51 4.47 -7.17 6.89
N LEU A 52 4.93 -8.15 6.10
CA LEU A 52 4.37 -9.50 6.07
C LEU A 52 4.54 -10.25 7.39
N THR A 53 5.62 -9.99 8.15
CA THR A 53 5.87 -10.63 9.44
C THR A 53 5.17 -9.94 10.61
N GLU A 54 5.01 -8.61 10.59
CA GLU A 54 4.37 -7.87 11.69
C GLU A 54 2.84 -7.87 11.63
N ALA A 55 2.25 -8.14 10.47
CA ALA A 55 0.82 -8.39 10.39
C ALA A 55 0.35 -9.50 11.35
N ASP A 56 1.28 -10.35 11.80
CA ASP A 56 1.04 -11.48 12.69
C ASP A 56 1.08 -11.11 14.20
N GLU A 57 1.82 -10.08 14.61
CA GLU A 57 2.13 -9.89 16.05
C GLU A 57 1.34 -8.79 16.78
N ASN A 58 0.85 -7.77 16.10
CA ASN A 58 0.37 -6.54 16.78
C ASN A 58 -0.96 -5.97 16.30
N PHE A 59 -1.56 -6.54 15.29
CA PHE A 59 -2.88 -6.13 14.86
C PHE A 59 -3.89 -7.22 15.21
N TYR A 60 -5.06 -6.83 15.68
CA TYR A 60 -6.26 -7.65 15.83
C TYR A 60 -6.73 -8.26 14.50
N VAL A 61 -5.79 -8.62 13.67
CA VAL A 61 -5.98 -9.25 12.40
C VAL A 61 -5.79 -10.74 12.60
N THR A 62 -6.84 -11.33 13.08
CA THR A 62 -6.97 -12.79 13.23
C THR A 62 -7.03 -13.53 11.90
N THR A 63 -6.69 -12.89 10.80
CA THR A 63 -6.77 -13.50 9.49
C THR A 63 -5.41 -13.44 8.78
N LYS A 64 -4.90 -14.60 8.42
CA LYS A 64 -3.71 -14.87 7.58
C LYS A 64 -3.72 -14.16 6.20
N TYR A 65 -4.55 -13.12 5.99
CA TYR A 65 -4.93 -12.64 4.66
C TYR A 65 -4.70 -11.15 4.43
N GLU A 66 -4.10 -10.42 5.37
CA GLU A 66 -3.87 -8.98 5.16
C GLU A 66 -2.53 -8.68 4.50
N LEU A 67 -2.46 -9.06 3.25
CA LEU A 67 -1.36 -8.63 2.41
C LEU A 67 -1.45 -7.10 2.17
N PRO A 68 -0.33 -6.41 2.06
CA PRO A 68 -0.34 -5.00 1.70
C PRO A 68 -0.87 -4.83 0.28
N ILE A 69 -1.72 -3.84 0.07
CA ILE A 69 -2.05 -3.38 -1.28
C ILE A 69 -0.90 -2.52 -1.79
N ALA A 70 -0.39 -2.88 -2.96
CA ALA A 70 0.65 -2.13 -3.65
C ALA A 70 0.13 -1.56 -4.96
N SER A 71 0.53 -0.33 -5.28
CA SER A 71 0.30 0.29 -6.57
C SER A 71 1.64 0.73 -7.16
N GLY A 72 1.85 0.44 -8.45
CA GLY A 72 3.13 0.68 -9.13
C GLY A 72 4.20 -0.38 -8.85
N MET A 73 3.87 -1.42 -8.08
CA MET A 73 4.73 -2.58 -7.87
C MET A 73 3.88 -3.85 -7.72
N LYS A 74 4.45 -5.02 -8.04
CA LYS A 74 3.87 -6.33 -7.74
C LYS A 74 4.69 -6.98 -6.63
N ILE A 75 4.03 -7.44 -5.58
CA ILE A 75 4.64 -8.18 -4.47
C ILE A 75 4.33 -9.64 -4.68
N ILE A 76 5.35 -10.45 -4.84
CA ILE A 76 5.23 -11.89 -5.07
C ILE A 76 5.52 -12.60 -3.75
N VAL A 77 4.53 -13.29 -3.23
CA VAL A 77 4.63 -14.04 -1.98
C VAL A 77 4.54 -15.54 -2.22
N LYS A 78 5.14 -16.31 -1.33
CA LYS A 78 4.99 -17.76 -1.24
C LYS A 78 4.12 -18.07 -0.03
N ASN A 79 3.14 -18.92 -0.21
CA ASN A 79 2.33 -19.45 0.89
C ASN A 79 3.14 -20.47 1.70
N GLU A 80 3.22 -20.28 3.00
CA GLU A 80 3.90 -21.15 3.95
C GLU A 80 2.88 -21.68 4.96
N GLU A 81 3.23 -22.71 5.74
CA GLU A 81 2.30 -23.27 6.74
C GLU A 81 1.77 -22.24 7.75
N ASN A 82 2.61 -21.27 8.12
CA ASN A 82 2.30 -20.27 9.14
C ASN A 82 2.25 -18.83 8.60
N GLY A 83 1.88 -18.63 7.32
CA GLY A 83 1.74 -17.28 6.75
C GLY A 83 2.32 -17.14 5.36
N PHE A 84 2.91 -15.99 5.06
CA PHE A 84 3.48 -15.69 3.76
C PHE A 84 4.95 -15.29 3.88
N SER A 85 5.78 -15.79 2.97
CA SER A 85 7.14 -15.28 2.78
C SER A 85 7.24 -14.45 1.51
N LEU A 86 8.04 -13.37 1.56
CA LEU A 86 8.31 -12.55 0.40
C LEU A 86 9.23 -13.31 -0.55
N LYS A 87 8.76 -13.53 -1.78
CA LYS A 87 9.55 -14.17 -2.84
C LYS A 87 10.29 -13.15 -3.68
N ASP A 88 9.56 -12.13 -4.16
CA ASP A 88 10.14 -11.11 -5.02
C ASP A 88 9.27 -9.83 -5.05
N ILE A 89 9.86 -8.75 -5.54
CA ILE A 89 9.16 -7.50 -5.86
C ILE A 89 9.52 -7.11 -7.29
N THR A 90 8.51 -6.77 -8.10
CA THR A 90 8.73 -6.23 -9.44
C THR A 90 8.11 -4.84 -9.58
N ILE A 91 8.76 -3.97 -10.34
CA ILE A 91 8.30 -2.63 -10.69
C ILE A 91 8.39 -2.51 -12.21
N ASN A 92 7.28 -2.19 -12.87
CA ASN A 92 7.18 -2.20 -14.33
C ASN A 92 7.66 -3.54 -14.93
N ASP A 93 7.20 -4.65 -14.38
CA ASP A 93 7.51 -6.04 -14.75
C ASP A 93 9.00 -6.41 -14.72
N LYS A 94 9.84 -5.58 -14.11
CA LYS A 94 11.25 -5.85 -13.86
C LYS A 94 11.47 -6.07 -12.37
N LYS A 95 12.33 -7.01 -12.04
CA LYS A 95 12.77 -7.21 -10.65
C LYS A 95 13.31 -5.90 -10.08
N ILE A 96 12.98 -5.63 -8.81
CA ILE A 96 13.47 -4.44 -8.13
C ILE A 96 15.00 -4.43 -8.08
N ASP A 97 15.58 -3.31 -8.45
CA ASP A 97 17.03 -3.08 -8.37
C ASP A 97 17.37 -2.60 -6.94
N THR A 98 18.17 -3.37 -6.22
CA THR A 98 18.50 -3.11 -4.82
C THR A 98 19.20 -1.77 -4.58
N GLU A 99 19.99 -1.30 -5.55
CA GLU A 99 20.76 -0.07 -5.43
C GLU A 99 20.00 1.18 -5.89
N LYS A 100 18.96 0.99 -6.69
CA LYS A 100 18.19 2.09 -7.24
C LYS A 100 17.26 2.71 -6.19
N GLU A 101 17.18 4.05 -6.19
CA GLU A 101 16.23 4.79 -5.33
C GLU A 101 14.82 4.80 -5.94
N TYR A 102 13.83 4.60 -5.08
CA TYR A 102 12.40 4.61 -5.39
C TYR A 102 11.67 5.56 -4.45
N SER A 103 10.74 6.34 -5.01
CA SER A 103 9.80 7.14 -4.22
C SER A 103 8.58 6.30 -3.87
N ILE A 104 8.34 6.10 -2.59
CA ILE A 104 7.25 5.26 -2.07
C ILE A 104 6.26 6.12 -1.30
N LEU A 105 4.98 6.00 -1.66
CA LEU A 105 3.89 6.61 -0.91
C LEU A 105 3.44 5.65 0.19
N LEU A 106 3.34 6.14 1.41
CA LEU A 106 2.98 5.37 2.60
C LEU A 106 1.78 5.98 3.32
N THR A 107 1.06 5.14 4.05
CA THR A 107 0.12 5.54 5.09
C THR A 107 0.75 5.40 6.49
N ASP A 108 0.07 5.83 7.54
CA ASP A 108 0.59 5.83 8.92
C ASP A 108 1.08 4.46 9.39
N THR A 109 0.33 3.41 9.10
CA THR A 109 0.73 2.05 9.49
C THR A 109 2.05 1.65 8.84
N THR A 110 2.15 1.82 7.52
CA THR A 110 3.38 1.46 6.80
C THR A 110 4.55 2.34 7.21
N LYS A 111 4.30 3.64 7.48
CA LYS A 111 5.29 4.54 8.06
C LYS A 111 5.81 4.04 9.41
N SER A 112 4.90 3.58 10.28
CA SER A 112 5.26 3.06 11.60
C SER A 112 6.14 1.81 11.49
N ILE A 113 5.85 0.92 10.56
CA ILE A 113 6.68 -0.26 10.28
C ILE A 113 8.07 0.19 9.77
N LEU A 114 8.11 1.13 8.82
CA LEU A 114 9.38 1.65 8.31
C LEU A 114 10.25 2.26 9.43
N LYS A 115 9.63 3.02 10.34
CA LYS A 115 10.36 3.62 11.47
C LYS A 115 10.96 2.61 12.43
N LYS A 116 10.41 1.40 12.55
CA LYS A 116 10.99 0.33 13.35
C LYS A 116 12.27 -0.25 12.72
N ILE A 117 12.33 -0.36 11.40
CA ILE A 117 13.52 -0.87 10.68
C ILE A 117 14.54 0.24 10.38
N ASN A 118 14.08 1.45 10.12
CA ASN A 118 14.94 2.59 9.83
C ASN A 118 14.45 3.85 10.58
N PRO A 119 14.77 4.01 11.88
CA PRO A 119 14.30 5.14 12.70
C PRO A 119 14.74 6.51 12.17
N LYS A 120 15.87 6.58 11.47
CA LYS A 120 16.45 7.83 10.93
C LYS A 120 15.96 8.16 9.52
N CYS A 121 15.13 7.31 8.91
CA CYS A 121 14.61 7.56 7.58
C CYS A 121 13.86 8.89 7.52
N ALA A 122 14.21 9.76 6.58
CA ALA A 122 13.48 10.99 6.32
C ALA A 122 12.15 10.65 5.65
N ILE A 123 11.05 11.06 6.27
CA ILE A 123 9.70 10.84 5.78
C ILE A 123 9.00 12.18 5.72
N GLU A 124 8.48 12.54 4.57
CA GLU A 124 7.78 13.79 4.33
C GLU A 124 6.27 13.55 4.30
N GLN A 125 5.50 14.31 5.10
CA GLN A 125 4.05 14.33 4.96
C GLN A 125 3.66 15.19 3.76
N ILE A 126 2.75 14.70 2.92
CA ILE A 126 2.31 15.41 1.72
C ILE A 126 1.23 16.44 2.10
N GLY A 127 1.65 17.56 2.67
CA GLY A 127 0.77 18.62 3.12
C GLY A 127 -0.40 18.07 3.95
N ASP A 128 -1.62 18.52 3.65
CA ASP A 128 -2.87 18.04 4.26
C ASP A 128 -3.55 16.95 3.42
N THR A 129 -2.84 16.34 2.47
CA THR A 129 -3.39 15.30 1.60
C THR A 129 -3.67 14.03 2.39
N THR A 130 -4.91 13.59 2.34
CA THR A 130 -5.35 12.33 2.94
C THR A 130 -5.58 11.27 1.87
N LEU A 131 -5.70 10.01 2.30
CA LEU A 131 -6.01 8.89 1.38
C LEU A 131 -7.30 9.17 0.60
N SER A 132 -8.34 9.64 1.26
CA SER A 132 -9.63 9.97 0.63
C SER A 132 -9.53 11.13 -0.36
N SER A 133 -8.84 12.21 0.03
CA SER A 133 -8.69 13.39 -0.84
C SER A 133 -7.87 13.07 -2.08
N ALA A 134 -6.84 12.24 -1.97
CA ALA A 134 -6.04 11.79 -3.11
C ALA A 134 -6.88 10.97 -4.12
N TRP A 135 -7.72 10.05 -3.62
CA TRP A 135 -8.64 9.30 -4.48
C TRP A 135 -9.65 10.18 -5.19
N ILE A 136 -10.29 11.10 -4.44
CA ILE A 136 -11.26 12.05 -5.01
C ILE A 136 -10.59 12.90 -6.09
N ALA A 137 -9.39 13.42 -5.83
CA ALA A 137 -8.66 14.24 -6.80
C ALA A 137 -8.32 13.45 -8.07
N ALA A 138 -7.82 12.23 -7.94
CA ALA A 138 -7.50 11.37 -9.08
C ALA A 138 -8.72 11.11 -9.97
N MET A 139 -9.85 10.76 -9.38
CA MET A 139 -11.09 10.49 -10.12
C MET A 139 -11.70 11.76 -10.72
N SER A 140 -11.62 12.89 -10.02
CA SER A 140 -12.11 14.18 -10.54
C SER A 140 -11.31 14.69 -11.73
N ASN A 141 -10.04 14.26 -11.85
CA ASN A 141 -9.18 14.56 -12.99
C ASN A 141 -9.33 13.56 -14.16
N GLY A 142 -10.38 12.76 -14.16
CA GLY A 142 -10.70 11.82 -15.25
C GLY A 142 -9.88 10.53 -15.24
N GLN A 143 -9.12 10.26 -14.20
CA GLN A 143 -8.47 8.97 -14.05
C GLN A 143 -9.53 7.89 -13.79
N GLN A 144 -9.58 6.91 -14.67
CA GLN A 144 -10.48 5.76 -14.51
C GLN A 144 -9.70 4.62 -13.87
N PRO A 145 -10.09 4.16 -12.66
CA PRO A 145 -9.49 2.98 -12.10
C PRO A 145 -9.86 1.78 -12.96
N SER A 146 -8.89 0.97 -13.30
CA SER A 146 -9.08 -0.31 -13.98
C SER A 146 -8.64 -1.45 -13.07
N ALA A 147 -9.35 -2.57 -13.12
CA ALA A 147 -8.86 -3.79 -12.51
C ALA A 147 -7.64 -4.30 -13.30
N PRO A 148 -6.62 -4.87 -12.63
CA PRO A 148 -5.55 -5.56 -13.33
C PRO A 148 -6.12 -6.67 -14.23
N GLU A 149 -5.55 -6.86 -15.44
CA GLU A 149 -6.01 -7.87 -16.39
C GLU A 149 -5.89 -9.30 -15.85
N ASP A 150 -4.95 -9.52 -14.93
CA ASP A 150 -4.68 -10.80 -14.29
C ASP A 150 -5.44 -10.98 -12.95
N TYR A 151 -6.30 -10.03 -12.58
CA TYR A 151 -7.17 -10.16 -11.40
C TYR A 151 -8.32 -11.13 -11.70
N ARG A 152 -8.09 -12.40 -11.38
CA ARG A 152 -9.15 -13.41 -11.29
C ARG A 152 -9.44 -13.64 -9.81
N GLY A 153 -10.59 -13.14 -9.39
CA GLY A 153 -11.13 -13.40 -8.07
C GLY A 153 -11.44 -14.88 -7.87
#